data_e2b979c14a55e3c0a3d49c77f0ac5957
#
_entry.id   e2b979c14a55e3c0a3d49c77f0ac5957
#
_cell.length_a   1.000
_cell.length_b   1.000
_cell.length_c   1.000
_cell.angle_alpha   90.00
_cell.angle_beta   90.00
_cell.angle_gamma   90.00
#
_symmetry.space_group_name_H-M   'P 1'
#
loop_
_entity.id
_entity.type
_entity.pdbx_description
1 polymer ?
#
loop_
_entity_poly.entity_id
_entity_poly.type
_entity_poly.pdbx_seq_one_letter_code
_entity_poly.pdbx_strand_id
1 'polypeptide(L)'
;MTDSPIKTHVDGHVLEVTLDRPKANAIDLATSRIMGDVFADFRDDESLRVAIITGAGSKFFCPGWDLKAAADGDAVDGDYGVGGFGGLQELKGLNKPVIAAVNGICCGGGLELALSADIILAADHASFALPEINSGTVADAASIKLPKRIPYHIAMEMLFTGRWLDAEEAARWGMINHIYQGDALMDEARKLAKVLASGPPLVYAAIKEVVREAEDMKFQDALDQITSSTFPTVKTLYTSEDQ
;
A
#
# COMPACT_ATOMS: atom_id res chain seq x y z
N MET A 1 28.26 -8.75 -4.62
CA MET A 1 26.86 -9.00 -4.28
C MET A 1 26.17 -7.67 -4.42
N THR A 2 25.21 -7.53 -5.33
CA THR A 2 24.38 -6.32 -5.39
C THR A 2 23.56 -6.27 -4.11
N ASP A 3 23.59 -5.11 -3.42
CA ASP A 3 22.80 -4.86 -2.21
C ASP A 3 21.30 -5.04 -2.53
N SER A 4 20.50 -5.62 -1.61
CA SER A 4 19.07 -5.85 -1.87
C SER A 4 18.36 -4.52 -2.13
N PRO A 5 17.48 -4.43 -3.15
CA PRO A 5 16.68 -3.23 -3.40
C PRO A 5 15.61 -2.98 -2.33
N ILE A 6 15.39 -3.95 -1.44
CA ILE A 6 14.47 -3.84 -0.30
C ILE A 6 15.27 -4.01 0.99
N LYS A 7 15.17 -3.01 1.85
CA LYS A 7 15.76 -3.03 3.19
C LYS A 7 14.65 -3.14 4.22
N THR A 8 14.87 -3.96 5.23
CA THR A 8 13.92 -4.17 6.32
C THR A 8 14.57 -3.85 7.66
N HIS A 9 13.77 -3.29 8.55
CA HIS A 9 14.12 -3.07 9.95
C HIS A 9 12.93 -3.43 10.83
N VAL A 10 13.18 -4.07 11.96
CA VAL A 10 12.15 -4.44 12.93
C VAL A 10 12.37 -3.68 14.23
N ASP A 11 11.36 -2.92 14.67
CA ASP A 11 11.30 -2.27 16.00
C ASP A 11 10.10 -2.83 16.79
N GLY A 12 10.34 -3.76 17.70
CA GLY A 12 9.29 -4.46 18.42
C GLY A 12 8.37 -5.25 17.49
N HIS A 13 7.11 -4.84 17.38
CA HIS A 13 6.11 -5.46 16.51
C HIS A 13 5.92 -4.75 15.17
N VAL A 14 6.77 -3.79 14.83
CA VAL A 14 6.69 -2.98 13.62
C VAL A 14 7.77 -3.39 12.65
N LEU A 15 7.38 -3.71 11.42
CA LEU A 15 8.27 -3.92 10.28
C LEU A 15 8.37 -2.62 9.48
N GLU A 16 9.56 -2.07 9.30
CA GLU A 16 9.84 -1.00 8.36
C GLU A 16 10.42 -1.60 7.07
N VAL A 17 9.80 -1.30 5.95
CA VAL A 17 10.22 -1.72 4.61
C VAL A 17 10.63 -0.49 3.82
N THR A 18 11.88 -0.43 3.39
CA THR A 18 12.39 0.67 2.58
C THR A 18 12.73 0.15 1.18
N LEU A 19 12.07 0.70 0.17
CA LEU A 19 12.44 0.52 -1.22
C LEU A 19 13.67 1.38 -1.50
N ASP A 20 14.82 0.75 -1.66
CA ASP A 20 16.13 1.39 -1.86
C ASP A 20 16.75 0.92 -3.18
N ARG A 21 16.20 1.40 -4.27
CA ARG A 21 16.64 1.07 -5.62
C ARG A 21 17.06 2.32 -6.39
N PRO A 22 18.38 2.54 -6.53
CA PRO A 22 18.88 3.69 -7.31
C PRO A 22 18.41 3.64 -8.78
N LYS A 23 18.05 4.78 -9.41
CA LYS A 23 18.19 6.17 -8.87
C LYS A 23 16.88 6.72 -8.29
N ALA A 24 15.75 6.08 -8.49
CA ALA A 24 14.43 6.67 -8.26
C ALA A 24 13.46 5.73 -7.55
N ASN A 25 13.90 4.59 -7.04
CA ASN A 25 13.04 3.57 -6.44
C ASN A 25 11.99 3.00 -7.45
N ALA A 26 12.34 2.97 -8.75
CA ALA A 26 11.50 2.31 -9.74
C ALA A 26 11.51 0.79 -9.53
N ILE A 27 10.40 0.12 -9.82
CA ILE A 27 10.19 -1.29 -9.52
C ILE A 27 10.24 -2.12 -10.81
N ASP A 28 11.06 -3.17 -10.83
CA ASP A 28 11.09 -4.22 -11.84
C ASP A 28 10.47 -5.54 -11.30
N LEU A 29 10.44 -6.57 -12.13
CA LEU A 29 9.92 -7.89 -11.76
C LEU A 29 10.64 -8.46 -10.52
N ALA A 30 11.98 -8.39 -10.51
CA ALA A 30 12.78 -8.94 -9.41
C ALA A 30 12.49 -8.20 -8.09
N THR A 31 12.42 -6.88 -8.13
CA THR A 31 12.09 -6.05 -6.96
C THR A 31 10.68 -6.34 -6.43
N SER A 32 9.68 -6.51 -7.33
CA SER A 32 8.32 -6.88 -6.93
C SER A 32 8.28 -8.22 -6.21
N ARG A 33 8.98 -9.23 -6.72
CA ARG A 33 9.06 -10.55 -6.08
C ARG A 33 9.68 -10.48 -4.70
N ILE A 34 10.84 -9.81 -4.56
CA ILE A 34 11.51 -9.63 -3.26
C ILE A 34 10.58 -8.93 -2.27
N MET A 35 9.89 -7.87 -2.71
CA MET A 35 8.96 -7.14 -1.85
C MET A 35 7.74 -8.00 -1.49
N GLY A 36 7.24 -8.80 -2.44
CA GLY A 36 6.16 -9.76 -2.21
C GLY A 36 6.51 -10.80 -1.14
N ASP A 37 7.73 -11.34 -1.20
CA ASP A 37 8.24 -12.29 -0.19
C ASP A 37 8.34 -11.61 1.18
N VAL A 38 8.87 -10.38 1.26
CA VAL A 38 8.96 -9.61 2.52
C VAL A 38 7.58 -9.39 3.15
N PHE A 39 6.58 -9.03 2.35
CA PHE A 39 5.23 -8.82 2.87
C PHE A 39 4.48 -10.14 3.15
N ALA A 40 4.80 -11.23 2.45
CA ALA A 40 4.30 -12.56 2.79
C ALA A 40 4.87 -13.05 4.13
N ASP A 41 6.17 -12.89 4.35
CA ASP A 41 6.82 -13.18 5.62
C ASP A 41 6.21 -12.34 6.75
N PHE A 42 5.99 -11.03 6.52
CA PHE A 42 5.28 -10.15 7.47
C PHE A 42 3.88 -10.64 7.78
N ARG A 43 3.12 -11.07 6.77
CA ARG A 43 1.77 -11.62 6.94
C ARG A 43 1.79 -12.83 7.88
N ASP A 44 2.76 -13.71 7.70
CA ASP A 44 2.82 -15.03 8.34
C ASP A 44 3.56 -15.01 9.70
N ASP A 45 4.37 -13.97 9.99
CA ASP A 45 5.10 -13.82 11.27
C ASP A 45 4.18 -13.25 12.36
N GLU A 46 3.73 -14.08 13.30
CA GLU A 46 2.85 -13.69 14.41
C GLU A 46 3.46 -12.63 15.36
N SER A 47 4.78 -12.48 15.38
CA SER A 47 5.46 -11.47 16.20
C SER A 47 5.31 -10.04 15.64
N LEU A 48 5.04 -9.90 14.34
CA LEU A 48 4.86 -8.63 13.65
C LEU A 48 3.38 -8.27 13.54
N ARG A 49 3.04 -7.01 13.80
CA ARG A 49 1.66 -6.53 13.86
C ARG A 49 1.33 -5.42 12.88
N VAL A 50 2.32 -4.60 12.51
CA VAL A 50 2.16 -3.44 11.63
C VAL A 50 3.36 -3.34 10.71
N ALA A 51 3.14 -2.94 9.45
CA ALA A 51 4.23 -2.58 8.55
C ALA A 51 4.17 -1.11 8.15
N ILE A 52 5.35 -0.51 7.94
CA ILE A 52 5.52 0.79 7.29
C ILE A 52 6.29 0.54 5.99
N ILE A 53 5.83 1.12 4.87
CA ILE A 53 6.58 1.14 3.62
C ILE A 53 6.95 2.57 3.26
N THR A 54 8.20 2.80 2.85
CA THR A 54 8.71 4.09 2.38
C THR A 54 9.76 3.91 1.29
N GLY A 55 10.15 5.00 0.62
CA GLY A 55 11.26 5.02 -0.35
C GLY A 55 12.55 5.55 0.29
N ALA A 56 13.69 5.06 -0.15
CA ALA A 56 14.98 5.61 0.25
C ALA A 56 15.19 7.01 -0.33
N GLY A 57 15.84 7.88 0.44
CA GLY A 57 16.07 9.28 0.09
C GLY A 57 14.85 10.17 0.36
N SER A 58 14.85 11.39 -0.19
CA SER A 58 13.77 12.37 0.03
C SER A 58 13.02 12.77 -1.24
N LYS A 59 13.47 12.31 -2.41
CA LYS A 59 12.92 12.77 -3.68
C LYS A 59 11.83 11.86 -4.24
N PHE A 60 11.99 10.55 -4.06
CA PHE A 60 11.10 9.55 -4.61
C PHE A 60 10.61 8.59 -3.53
N PHE A 61 9.31 8.43 -3.45
CA PHE A 61 8.75 7.22 -2.87
C PHE A 61 8.89 6.08 -3.88
N CYS A 62 8.20 6.17 -5.00
CA CYS A 62 8.29 5.24 -6.12
C CYS A 62 7.65 5.86 -7.38
N PRO A 63 8.33 5.91 -8.53
CA PRO A 63 7.76 6.39 -9.78
C PRO A 63 7.00 5.30 -10.56
N GLY A 64 6.88 4.09 -10.01
CA GLY A 64 6.24 2.95 -10.64
C GLY A 64 7.23 2.01 -11.34
N TRP A 65 6.78 1.46 -12.46
CA TRP A 65 7.52 0.50 -13.26
C TRP A 65 8.85 1.03 -13.78
N ASP A 66 9.89 0.20 -13.77
CA ASP A 66 11.19 0.54 -14.35
C ASP A 66 11.18 0.41 -15.88
N LEU A 67 10.96 1.54 -16.55
CA LEU A 67 10.92 1.62 -18.00
C LEU A 67 12.24 1.16 -18.67
N LYS A 68 13.36 1.22 -17.95
CA LYS A 68 14.62 0.71 -18.45
C LYS A 68 14.63 -0.82 -18.42
N ALA A 69 14.17 -1.44 -17.33
CA ALA A 69 14.01 -2.88 -17.25
C ALA A 69 13.05 -3.39 -18.34
N ALA A 70 11.96 -2.67 -18.60
CA ALA A 70 11.06 -2.96 -19.72
C ALA A 70 11.77 -2.91 -21.08
N ALA A 71 12.60 -1.91 -21.33
CA ALA A 71 13.39 -1.81 -22.56
C ALA A 71 14.46 -2.92 -22.68
N ASP A 72 14.97 -3.43 -21.57
CA ASP A 72 15.94 -4.52 -21.48
C ASP A 72 15.28 -5.92 -21.53
N GLY A 73 13.92 -5.99 -21.64
CA GLY A 73 13.17 -7.22 -21.89
C GLY A 73 12.28 -7.73 -20.75
N ASP A 74 12.17 -7.02 -19.64
CA ASP A 74 11.18 -7.34 -18.60
C ASP A 74 9.76 -7.13 -19.17
N ALA A 75 8.91 -8.15 -19.05
CA ALA A 75 7.53 -8.06 -19.51
C ALA A 75 6.65 -7.30 -18.49
N VAL A 76 5.91 -6.31 -18.97
CA VAL A 76 4.97 -5.53 -18.13
C VAL A 76 3.84 -6.41 -17.55
N ASP A 77 3.49 -7.48 -18.26
CA ASP A 77 2.52 -8.51 -17.86
C ASP A 77 3.20 -9.77 -17.28
N GLY A 78 4.44 -9.64 -16.81
CA GLY A 78 5.21 -10.74 -16.25
C GLY A 78 4.71 -11.17 -14.87
N ASP A 79 5.28 -12.27 -14.38
CA ASP A 79 5.01 -12.77 -13.03
C ASP A 79 5.70 -11.90 -11.97
N TYR A 80 4.95 -11.10 -11.24
CA TYR A 80 5.41 -10.24 -10.14
C TYR A 80 5.56 -10.95 -8.80
N GLY A 81 5.26 -12.24 -8.72
CA GLY A 81 5.30 -13.03 -7.49
C GLY A 81 4.03 -12.94 -6.66
N VAL A 82 4.09 -13.40 -5.41
CA VAL A 82 2.95 -13.66 -4.52
C VAL A 82 2.09 -12.42 -4.22
N GLY A 83 2.66 -11.23 -4.28
CA GLY A 83 1.98 -9.97 -3.94
C GLY A 83 1.61 -9.09 -5.13
N GLY A 84 1.87 -9.54 -6.36
CA GLY A 84 1.70 -8.73 -7.55
C GLY A 84 2.72 -7.60 -7.64
N PHE A 85 2.46 -6.60 -8.48
CA PHE A 85 3.35 -5.45 -8.63
C PHE A 85 3.57 -4.75 -7.29
N GLY A 86 4.85 -4.49 -6.96
CA GLY A 86 5.24 -3.86 -5.69
C GLY A 86 4.97 -4.72 -4.45
N GLY A 87 4.57 -5.99 -4.62
CA GLY A 87 4.48 -6.97 -3.55
C GLY A 87 3.27 -6.84 -2.61
N LEU A 88 2.39 -5.86 -2.81
CA LEU A 88 1.21 -5.62 -1.96
C LEU A 88 -0.12 -5.63 -2.70
N GLN A 89 -0.12 -5.40 -4.01
CA GLN A 89 -1.38 -5.18 -4.75
C GLN A 89 -2.31 -6.37 -4.73
N GLU A 90 -1.74 -7.58 -4.74
CA GLU A 90 -2.46 -8.85 -4.87
C GLU A 90 -2.21 -9.81 -3.69
N LEU A 91 -1.50 -9.37 -2.65
CA LEU A 91 -1.14 -10.23 -1.52
C LEU A 91 -2.38 -10.63 -0.72
N LYS A 92 -2.82 -11.85 -0.91
CA LYS A 92 -3.99 -12.41 -0.23
C LYS A 92 -3.70 -12.67 1.25
N GLY A 93 -4.72 -12.46 2.09
CA GLY A 93 -4.67 -12.78 3.51
C GLY A 93 -3.85 -11.81 4.37
N LEU A 94 -3.34 -10.71 3.82
CA LEU A 94 -2.67 -9.69 4.61
C LEU A 94 -3.71 -8.86 5.40
N ASN A 95 -4.04 -9.35 6.59
CA ASN A 95 -5.01 -8.74 7.50
C ASN A 95 -4.35 -7.87 8.60
N LYS A 96 -3.05 -7.59 8.50
CA LYS A 96 -2.32 -6.67 9.38
C LYS A 96 -2.28 -5.27 8.78
N PRO A 97 -2.32 -4.20 9.61
CA PRO A 97 -2.22 -2.83 9.13
C PRO A 97 -0.91 -2.55 8.39
N VAL A 98 -1.02 -1.80 7.29
CA VAL A 98 0.11 -1.29 6.52
C VAL A 98 -0.01 0.23 6.38
N ILE A 99 1.06 0.95 6.68
CA ILE A 99 1.18 2.40 6.53
C ILE A 99 2.13 2.68 5.37
N ALA A 100 1.69 3.45 4.38
CA ALA A 100 2.59 4.03 3.38
C ALA A 100 3.06 5.41 3.86
N ALA A 101 4.36 5.58 4.06
CA ALA A 101 4.99 6.86 4.35
C ALA A 101 5.61 7.41 3.06
N VAL A 102 4.84 8.23 2.35
CA VAL A 102 5.18 8.74 1.02
C VAL A 102 6.10 9.94 1.14
N ASN A 103 7.39 9.69 0.98
CA ASN A 103 8.48 10.65 1.21
C ASN A 103 8.85 11.52 -0.02
N GLY A 104 8.07 11.50 -1.10
CA GLY A 104 8.35 12.26 -2.31
C GLY A 104 7.47 11.88 -3.48
N ILE A 105 8.02 11.87 -4.69
CA ILE A 105 7.31 11.54 -5.92
C ILE A 105 6.74 10.11 -5.84
N CYS A 106 5.43 10.00 -6.05
CA CYS A 106 4.65 8.77 -5.98
C CYS A 106 3.74 8.73 -7.20
N CYS A 107 4.12 8.00 -8.25
CA CYS A 107 3.31 7.99 -9.47
C CYS A 107 3.27 6.62 -10.15
N GLY A 108 2.30 6.43 -11.02
CA GLY A 108 2.07 5.18 -11.70
C GLY A 108 1.90 4.02 -10.72
N GLY A 109 2.56 2.90 -10.99
CA GLY A 109 2.58 1.76 -10.09
C GLY A 109 3.06 2.08 -8.67
N GLY A 110 3.80 3.20 -8.46
CA GLY A 110 4.16 3.67 -7.13
C GLY A 110 2.95 4.23 -6.36
N LEU A 111 2.03 4.92 -7.02
CA LEU A 111 0.77 5.33 -6.41
C LEU A 111 -0.13 4.11 -6.17
N GLU A 112 -0.15 3.15 -7.07
CA GLU A 112 -0.88 1.90 -6.89
C GLU A 112 -0.38 1.10 -5.67
N LEU A 113 0.94 1.09 -5.45
CA LEU A 113 1.55 0.52 -4.25
C LEU A 113 1.10 1.27 -2.99
N ALA A 114 1.13 2.60 -2.98
CA ALA A 114 0.66 3.41 -1.85
C ALA A 114 -0.83 3.17 -1.57
N LEU A 115 -1.67 3.08 -2.62
CA LEU A 115 -3.10 2.75 -2.52
C LEU A 115 -3.37 1.31 -2.04
N SER A 116 -2.36 0.46 -1.98
CA SER A 116 -2.48 -0.89 -1.41
C SER A 116 -2.28 -0.93 0.10
N ALA A 117 -1.75 0.16 0.69
CA ALA A 117 -1.70 0.34 2.13
C ALA A 117 -3.07 0.77 2.70
N ASP A 118 -3.22 0.62 4.02
CA ASP A 118 -4.45 0.98 4.74
C ASP A 118 -4.47 2.47 5.11
N ILE A 119 -3.30 3.05 5.39
CA ILE A 119 -3.11 4.44 5.81
C ILE A 119 -1.97 5.04 4.97
N ILE A 120 -2.19 6.24 4.44
CA ILE A 120 -1.19 6.94 3.65
C ILE A 120 -0.83 8.26 4.35
N LEU A 121 0.42 8.37 4.76
CA LEU A 121 1.03 9.59 5.27
C LEU A 121 1.95 10.16 4.20
N ALA A 122 2.03 11.47 4.05
CA ALA A 122 2.84 12.08 3.02
C ALA A 122 3.74 13.20 3.55
N ALA A 123 4.92 13.34 2.96
CA ALA A 123 5.72 14.54 3.11
C ALA A 123 5.02 15.73 2.44
N ASP A 124 5.23 16.94 2.95
CA ASP A 124 4.66 18.19 2.42
C ASP A 124 5.03 18.47 0.97
N HIS A 125 6.18 17.97 0.53
CA HIS A 125 6.66 18.08 -0.86
C HIS A 125 6.32 16.86 -1.73
N ALA A 126 5.56 15.89 -1.22
CA ALA A 126 5.15 14.72 -1.99
C ALA A 126 4.21 15.12 -3.12
N SER A 127 4.26 14.36 -4.21
CA SER A 127 3.39 14.56 -5.37
C SER A 127 2.93 13.24 -5.95
N PHE A 128 1.72 13.24 -6.52
CA PHE A 128 1.00 12.05 -6.93
C PHE A 128 0.48 12.19 -8.35
N ALA A 129 0.60 11.14 -9.17
CA ALA A 129 0.03 11.10 -10.51
C ALA A 129 -0.20 9.66 -11.00
N LEU A 130 -1.06 9.54 -12.00
CA LEU A 130 -1.23 8.31 -12.80
C LEU A 130 -0.99 8.64 -14.27
N PRO A 131 0.30 8.72 -14.69
CA PRO A 131 0.67 9.23 -16.00
C PRO A 131 0.59 8.17 -17.12
N GLU A 132 0.02 6.98 -16.87
CA GLU A 132 -0.06 5.84 -17.80
C GLU A 132 -0.70 6.21 -19.12
N ILE A 133 -1.69 7.12 -19.12
CA ILE A 133 -2.33 7.62 -20.34
C ILE A 133 -1.32 8.21 -21.34
N ASN A 134 -0.25 8.82 -20.85
CA ASN A 134 0.79 9.40 -21.70
C ASN A 134 1.65 8.33 -22.41
N SER A 135 1.66 7.11 -21.87
CA SER A 135 2.35 5.94 -22.43
C SER A 135 1.43 5.01 -23.20
N GLY A 136 0.12 5.34 -23.28
CA GLY A 136 -0.88 4.51 -23.93
C GLY A 136 -1.20 3.22 -23.16
N THR A 137 -0.97 3.23 -21.84
CA THR A 137 -1.24 2.09 -20.95
C THR A 137 -2.31 2.46 -19.92
N VAL A 138 -2.80 1.48 -19.15
CA VAL A 138 -3.81 1.64 -18.12
C VAL A 138 -3.13 1.51 -16.76
N ALA A 139 -3.52 2.35 -15.81
CA ALA A 139 -3.19 2.18 -14.40
C ALA A 139 -4.14 1.14 -13.79
N ASP A 140 -3.79 -0.13 -13.87
CA ASP A 140 -4.69 -1.26 -13.64
C ASP A 140 -5.34 -1.23 -12.25
N ALA A 141 -4.52 -1.33 -11.20
CA ALA A 141 -5.01 -1.34 -9.82
C ALA A 141 -5.59 0.02 -9.41
N ALA A 142 -5.01 1.13 -9.89
CA ALA A 142 -5.52 2.46 -9.58
C ALA A 142 -6.88 2.73 -10.23
N SER A 143 -7.14 2.23 -11.43
CA SER A 143 -8.45 2.36 -12.09
C SER A 143 -9.57 1.68 -11.30
N ILE A 144 -9.24 0.65 -10.51
CA ILE A 144 -10.19 -0.03 -9.62
C ILE A 144 -10.29 0.68 -8.27
N LYS A 145 -9.15 1.04 -7.67
CA LYS A 145 -9.07 1.52 -6.28
C LYS A 145 -9.41 3.00 -6.14
N LEU A 146 -8.89 3.85 -7.04
CA LEU A 146 -8.97 5.30 -6.86
C LEU A 146 -10.40 5.84 -6.89
N PRO A 147 -11.29 5.43 -7.82
CA PRO A 147 -12.68 5.90 -7.85
C PRO A 147 -13.51 5.49 -6.63
N LYS A 148 -13.06 4.49 -5.86
CA LYS A 148 -13.70 4.05 -4.61
C LYS A 148 -13.20 4.84 -3.39
N ARG A 149 -12.14 5.63 -3.50
CA ARG A 149 -11.45 6.30 -2.38
C ARG A 149 -11.53 7.81 -2.38
N ILE A 150 -11.63 8.40 -3.58
CA ILE A 150 -11.79 9.86 -3.75
C ILE A 150 -12.99 10.15 -4.65
N PRO A 151 -13.49 11.41 -4.70
CA PRO A 151 -14.61 11.74 -5.58
C PRO A 151 -14.38 11.27 -7.01
N TYR A 152 -15.38 10.60 -7.59
CA TYR A 152 -15.29 9.93 -8.89
C TYR A 152 -14.72 10.83 -10.00
N HIS A 153 -15.21 12.09 -10.09
CA HIS A 153 -14.76 13.01 -11.13
C HIS A 153 -13.28 13.41 -10.99
N ILE A 154 -12.78 13.51 -9.76
CA ILE A 154 -11.36 13.77 -9.49
C ILE A 154 -10.51 12.56 -9.89
N ALA A 155 -10.96 11.35 -9.52
CA ALA A 155 -10.28 10.12 -9.93
C ALA A 155 -10.21 9.99 -11.46
N MET A 156 -11.33 10.23 -12.16
CA MET A 156 -11.37 10.17 -13.62
C MET A 156 -10.53 11.24 -14.29
N GLU A 157 -10.50 12.46 -13.73
CA GLU A 157 -9.61 13.51 -14.22
C GLU A 157 -8.14 13.10 -14.13
N MET A 158 -7.71 12.56 -12.97
CA MET A 158 -6.34 12.05 -12.82
C MET A 158 -6.02 10.94 -13.82
N LEU A 159 -6.89 9.95 -13.96
CA LEU A 159 -6.69 8.80 -14.85
C LEU A 159 -6.67 9.21 -16.33
N PHE A 160 -7.53 10.15 -16.74
CA PHE A 160 -7.65 10.55 -18.14
C PHE A 160 -6.63 11.59 -18.59
N THR A 161 -6.10 12.39 -17.66
CA THR A 161 -5.17 13.48 -17.99
C THR A 161 -3.73 13.19 -17.54
N GLY A 162 -3.53 12.26 -16.62
CA GLY A 162 -2.24 12.01 -15.99
C GLY A 162 -1.72 13.21 -15.18
N ARG A 163 -2.64 14.13 -14.77
CA ARG A 163 -2.22 15.32 -14.01
C ARG A 163 -1.68 14.98 -12.64
N TRP A 164 -0.85 15.87 -12.13
CA TRP A 164 -0.26 15.75 -10.80
C TRP A 164 -1.14 16.41 -9.75
N LEU A 165 -1.16 15.80 -8.55
CA LEU A 165 -1.63 16.40 -7.31
C LEU A 165 -0.42 16.65 -6.40
N ASP A 166 -0.40 17.78 -5.73
CA ASP A 166 0.45 17.99 -4.57
C ASP A 166 -0.16 17.33 -3.31
N ALA A 167 0.58 17.35 -2.20
CA ALA A 167 0.14 16.73 -0.95
C ALA A 167 -1.13 17.40 -0.39
N GLU A 168 -1.28 18.73 -0.54
CA GLU A 168 -2.46 19.46 -0.04
C GLU A 168 -3.71 19.09 -0.82
N GLU A 169 -3.61 18.99 -2.15
CA GLU A 169 -4.74 18.55 -2.97
C GLU A 169 -5.10 17.10 -2.69
N ALA A 170 -4.10 16.22 -2.57
CA ALA A 170 -4.31 14.81 -2.23
C ALA A 170 -5.01 14.63 -0.87
N ALA A 171 -4.64 15.41 0.13
CA ALA A 171 -5.31 15.42 1.44
C ALA A 171 -6.73 15.99 1.36
N ARG A 172 -6.94 17.07 0.60
CA ARG A 172 -8.25 17.69 0.39
C ARG A 172 -9.27 16.71 -0.16
N TRP A 173 -8.85 15.83 -1.07
CA TRP A 173 -9.72 14.81 -1.65
C TRP A 173 -9.80 13.51 -0.84
N GLY A 174 -9.06 13.40 0.27
CA GLY A 174 -9.03 12.22 1.12
C GLY A 174 -8.22 11.05 0.57
N MET A 175 -7.33 11.30 -0.41
CA MET A 175 -6.43 10.28 -0.93
C MET A 175 -5.33 9.92 0.07
N ILE A 176 -4.91 10.87 0.88
CA ILE A 176 -3.94 10.68 1.97
C ILE A 176 -4.54 11.13 3.31
N ASN A 177 -4.04 10.56 4.41
CA ASN A 177 -4.58 10.81 5.75
C ASN A 177 -4.00 12.09 6.38
N HIS A 178 -2.68 12.29 6.30
CA HIS A 178 -2.00 13.43 6.93
C HIS A 178 -0.78 13.85 6.12
N ILE A 179 -0.43 15.14 6.25
CA ILE A 179 0.78 15.75 5.69
C ILE A 179 1.72 16.12 6.84
N TYR A 180 2.99 15.82 6.67
CA TYR A 180 4.04 16.17 7.63
C TYR A 180 5.21 16.86 6.91
N GLN A 181 6.03 17.62 7.65
CA GLN A 181 7.33 18.05 7.14
C GLN A 181 8.16 16.82 6.78
N GLY A 182 8.90 16.87 5.68
CA GLY A 182 9.56 15.71 5.13
C GLY A 182 10.48 14.97 6.11
N ASP A 183 11.16 15.69 6.98
CA ASP A 183 12.04 15.14 8.03
C ASP A 183 11.27 14.52 9.21
N ALA A 184 10.03 14.93 9.46
CA ALA A 184 9.17 14.38 10.51
C ALA A 184 8.34 13.17 10.06
N LEU A 185 8.18 12.93 8.75
CA LEU A 185 7.28 11.92 8.21
C LEU A 185 7.47 10.52 8.83
N MET A 186 8.71 10.05 8.88
CA MET A 186 8.99 8.70 9.39
C MET A 186 8.77 8.59 10.90
N ASP A 187 9.06 9.65 11.66
CA ASP A 187 8.82 9.65 13.11
C ASP A 187 7.31 9.62 13.41
N GLU A 188 6.49 10.34 12.63
CA GLU A 188 5.05 10.30 12.75
C GLU A 188 4.47 8.94 12.30
N ALA A 189 5.01 8.34 11.23
CA ALA A 189 4.63 7.00 10.82
C ALA A 189 4.94 5.95 11.90
N ARG A 190 6.11 6.04 12.55
CA ARG A 190 6.49 5.18 13.68
C ARG A 190 5.60 5.37 14.90
N LYS A 191 5.23 6.61 15.23
CA LYS A 191 4.28 6.88 16.33
C LYS A 191 2.94 6.20 16.06
N LEU A 192 2.38 6.38 14.86
CA LEU A 192 1.13 5.73 14.47
C LEU A 192 1.26 4.21 14.48
N ALA A 193 2.35 3.66 13.94
CA ALA A 193 2.58 2.22 13.93
C ALA A 193 2.65 1.64 15.35
N LYS A 194 3.28 2.33 16.31
CA LYS A 194 3.31 1.90 17.73
C LYS A 194 1.91 1.90 18.35
N VAL A 195 1.07 2.87 18.03
CA VAL A 195 -0.34 2.87 18.47
C VAL A 195 -1.08 1.66 17.93
N LEU A 196 -0.96 1.39 16.62
CA LEU A 196 -1.61 0.23 15.99
C LEU A 196 -1.04 -1.09 16.53
N ALA A 197 0.28 -1.19 16.72
CA ALA A 197 0.92 -2.39 17.24
C ALA A 197 0.53 -2.72 18.69
N SER A 198 0.10 -1.72 19.47
CA SER A 198 -0.42 -1.92 20.84
C SER A 198 -1.89 -2.33 20.88
N GLY A 199 -2.62 -2.21 19.78
CA GLY A 199 -4.02 -2.56 19.68
C GLY A 199 -4.26 -4.06 19.48
N PRO A 200 -5.53 -4.49 19.46
CA PRO A 200 -5.91 -5.89 19.36
C PRO A 200 -5.75 -6.43 17.93
N PRO A 201 -4.76 -7.30 17.64
CA PRO A 201 -4.44 -7.71 16.27
C PRO A 201 -5.59 -8.46 15.59
N LEU A 202 -6.32 -9.29 16.33
CA LEU A 202 -7.44 -10.05 15.78
C LEU A 202 -8.61 -9.13 15.35
N VAL A 203 -8.82 -8.01 16.07
CA VAL A 203 -9.85 -7.02 15.69
C VAL A 203 -9.46 -6.31 14.40
N TYR A 204 -8.19 -5.90 14.24
CA TYR A 204 -7.73 -5.31 12.98
C TYR A 204 -7.86 -6.29 11.81
N ALA A 205 -7.52 -7.55 12.04
CA ALA A 205 -7.67 -8.59 11.03
C ALA A 205 -9.14 -8.79 10.62
N ALA A 206 -10.06 -8.82 11.58
CA ALA A 206 -11.49 -8.92 11.32
C ALA A 206 -12.04 -7.70 10.57
N ILE A 207 -11.61 -6.47 10.94
CA ILE A 207 -11.98 -5.24 10.23
C ILE A 207 -11.55 -5.31 8.77
N LYS A 208 -10.28 -5.68 8.49
CA LYS A 208 -9.76 -5.78 7.12
C LYS A 208 -10.47 -6.87 6.30
N GLU A 209 -10.77 -7.99 6.93
CA GLU A 209 -11.55 -9.06 6.29
C GLU A 209 -12.94 -8.54 5.90
N VAL A 210 -13.68 -7.94 6.82
CA VAL A 210 -15.01 -7.40 6.56
C VAL A 210 -14.99 -6.35 5.46
N VAL A 211 -14.07 -5.38 5.52
CA VAL A 211 -13.97 -4.32 4.51
C VAL A 211 -13.71 -4.90 3.12
N ARG A 212 -12.82 -5.89 3.02
CA ARG A 212 -12.46 -6.51 1.74
C ARG A 212 -13.60 -7.37 1.18
N GLU A 213 -14.15 -8.26 2.00
CA GLU A 213 -15.16 -9.22 1.54
C GLU A 213 -16.52 -8.56 1.30
N ALA A 214 -16.83 -7.48 2.04
CA ALA A 214 -18.08 -6.74 1.88
C ALA A 214 -18.06 -5.70 0.74
N GLU A 215 -16.91 -5.46 0.11
CA GLU A 215 -16.74 -4.37 -0.86
C GLU A 215 -17.74 -4.41 -2.02
N ASP A 216 -18.08 -5.61 -2.50
CA ASP A 216 -19.00 -5.83 -3.61
C ASP A 216 -20.36 -6.40 -3.16
N MET A 217 -20.64 -6.44 -1.86
CA MET A 217 -21.90 -6.94 -1.29
C MET A 217 -22.91 -5.81 -1.07
N LYS A 218 -24.20 -6.17 -1.08
CA LYS A 218 -25.22 -5.26 -0.52
C LYS A 218 -25.04 -5.17 1.00
N PHE A 219 -25.29 -4.00 1.57
CA PHE A 219 -25.09 -3.75 2.99
C PHE A 219 -25.75 -4.80 3.90
N GLN A 220 -27.03 -5.16 3.63
CA GLN A 220 -27.73 -6.14 4.46
C GLN A 220 -27.13 -7.54 4.36
N ASP A 221 -26.72 -7.96 3.14
CA ASP A 221 -26.10 -9.27 2.92
C ASP A 221 -24.76 -9.37 3.67
N ALA A 222 -23.95 -8.29 3.64
CA ALA A 222 -22.71 -8.21 4.40
C ALA A 222 -22.95 -8.26 5.91
N LEU A 223 -23.94 -7.51 6.42
CA LEU A 223 -24.29 -7.49 7.84
C LEU A 223 -24.77 -8.86 8.32
N ASP A 224 -25.58 -9.55 7.53
CA ASP A 224 -26.06 -10.91 7.85
C ASP A 224 -24.89 -11.92 7.92
N GLN A 225 -23.89 -11.77 7.04
CA GLN A 225 -22.67 -12.61 7.09
C GLN A 225 -21.81 -12.33 8.33
N ILE A 226 -21.67 -11.07 8.75
CA ILE A 226 -20.98 -10.70 9.99
C ILE A 226 -21.72 -11.31 11.18
N THR A 227 -23.04 -11.13 11.24
CA THR A 227 -23.89 -11.60 12.35
C THR A 227 -23.91 -13.12 12.45
N SER A 228 -23.89 -13.84 11.32
CA SER A 228 -23.80 -15.30 11.28
C SER A 228 -22.37 -15.84 11.46
N SER A 229 -21.40 -14.95 11.66
CA SER A 229 -19.97 -15.30 11.79
C SER A 229 -19.44 -16.18 10.66
N THR A 230 -19.85 -15.88 9.42
CA THR A 230 -19.38 -16.63 8.24
C THR A 230 -18.00 -16.15 7.78
N PHE A 231 -17.59 -14.94 8.11
CA PHE A 231 -16.21 -14.49 7.90
C PHE A 231 -15.26 -15.21 8.89
N PRO A 232 -14.22 -15.91 8.41
CA PRO A 232 -13.38 -16.75 9.27
C PRO A 232 -12.72 -16.00 10.43
N THR A 233 -12.19 -14.79 10.18
CA THR A 233 -11.53 -14.00 11.22
C THR A 233 -12.54 -13.44 12.23
N VAL A 234 -13.70 -12.97 11.76
CA VAL A 234 -14.81 -12.51 12.62
C VAL A 234 -15.29 -13.66 13.48
N LYS A 235 -15.46 -14.86 12.90
CA LYS A 235 -15.82 -16.04 13.64
C LYS A 235 -14.82 -16.36 14.75
N THR A 236 -13.53 -16.35 14.44
CA THR A 236 -12.47 -16.58 15.44
C THR A 236 -12.51 -15.53 16.54
N LEU A 237 -12.72 -14.25 16.21
CA LEU A 237 -12.83 -13.17 17.18
C LEU A 237 -13.93 -13.41 18.21
N TYR A 238 -15.10 -13.88 17.77
CA TYR A 238 -16.25 -14.07 18.67
C TYR A 238 -16.30 -15.45 19.35
N THR A 239 -15.47 -16.40 18.93
CA THR A 239 -15.41 -17.74 19.53
C THR A 239 -14.16 -17.99 20.38
N SER A 240 -13.18 -17.07 20.35
CA SER A 240 -12.00 -17.17 21.22
C SER A 240 -12.40 -16.87 22.67
N GLU A 241 -12.05 -17.74 23.60
CA GLU A 241 -12.33 -17.60 25.03
C GLU A 241 -11.50 -16.50 25.74
N ASP A 242 -10.59 -15.85 25.02
CA ASP A 242 -9.71 -14.79 25.52
C ASP A 242 -10.31 -13.39 25.26
N GLN A 243 -11.44 -13.07 25.90
CA GLN A 243 -11.97 -11.72 26.06
C GLN A 243 -11.72 -11.20 27.48
#